data_b76f185c4854744371c5f177272c8d7b
#
_entry.id   b76f185c4854744371c5f177272c8d7b
#
_cell.length_a   1.000
_cell.length_b   1.000
_cell.length_c   1.000
_cell.angle_alpha   90.00
_cell.angle_beta   90.00
_cell.angle_gamma   90.00
#
_symmetry.space_group_name_H-M   'P 1'
#
loop_
_entity.id
_entity.type
_entity.pdbx_description
1 polymer ?
#
loop_
_entity_poly.entity_id
_entity_poly.type
_entity_poly.pdbx_seq_one_letter_code
_entity_poly.pdbx_strand_id
1 'polypeptide(L)'
;MDLEQEEVILMKLQAENIFFSYGSKKILENCSLTLTPGKLTVITGPNGSGKSTFVHLLGGLLQPGAGEVLLDGKNLKSFSHIERACRIGVLAQEKLPALDFSLSERIMMGRFAHLPRLFEPGPEDKKSVEEVMDFMGISSFGTALCNQLSGGEYQKVLIAALLARKTPIMLLDEPTSALDPAGALRCMEIFRLLKSETAIALVTHDLTLAAAFADELILVNKGRTFAAGTPGEVLTKENIAAVYGCNAEILVSSTGPVAVFR
;
A
#
# COMPACT_ATOMS: atom_id res chain seq x y z
N MET A 1 23.82 -27.52 13.19
CA MET A 1 22.92 -26.45 13.67
C MET A 1 22.39 -25.80 12.42
N ASP A 2 21.34 -26.46 11.89
CA ASP A 2 20.74 -26.07 10.62
C ASP A 2 20.01 -24.76 10.85
N LEU A 3 20.46 -23.70 10.18
CA LEU A 3 19.69 -22.50 10.02
C LEU A 3 18.53 -22.90 9.10
N GLU A 4 17.36 -23.15 9.68
CA GLU A 4 16.13 -23.19 8.90
C GLU A 4 16.04 -21.86 8.16
N GLN A 5 16.31 -21.88 6.87
CA GLN A 5 15.96 -20.78 5.99
C GLN A 5 14.44 -20.68 6.07
N GLU A 6 13.93 -19.61 6.66
CA GLU A 6 12.51 -19.25 6.53
C GLU A 6 12.24 -19.18 5.03
N GLU A 7 11.51 -20.16 4.53
CA GLU A 7 11.08 -20.22 3.14
C GLU A 7 10.20 -18.98 2.88
N VAL A 8 10.72 -18.04 2.08
CA VAL A 8 9.98 -16.82 1.73
C VAL A 8 8.73 -17.25 0.98
N ILE A 9 7.58 -17.22 1.63
CA ILE A 9 6.31 -17.58 1.03
C ILE A 9 5.90 -16.45 0.08
N LEU A 10 6.20 -16.62 -1.18
CA LEU A 10 5.79 -15.70 -2.24
C LEU A 10 4.30 -15.85 -2.49
N MET A 11 3.49 -14.87 -2.06
CA MET A 11 2.04 -14.91 -2.18
C MET A 11 1.53 -14.04 -3.31
N LYS A 12 0.50 -14.52 -4.00
CA LYS A 12 -0.22 -13.82 -5.07
C LYS A 12 -1.59 -13.37 -4.59
N LEU A 13 -1.92 -12.09 -4.81
CA LEU A 13 -3.26 -11.56 -4.58
C LEU A 13 -3.90 -11.17 -5.91
N GLN A 14 -5.13 -11.62 -6.15
CA GLN A 14 -5.87 -11.35 -7.38
C GLN A 14 -7.24 -10.77 -7.05
N ALA A 15 -7.64 -9.78 -7.81
CA ALA A 15 -9.03 -9.31 -7.86
C ALA A 15 -9.56 -9.59 -9.26
N GLU A 16 -10.71 -10.23 -9.34
CA GLU A 16 -11.32 -10.62 -10.60
C GLU A 16 -12.73 -10.03 -10.73
N ASN A 17 -12.89 -9.19 -11.75
CA ASN A 17 -14.18 -8.59 -12.13
C ASN A 17 -14.90 -7.92 -10.95
N ILE A 18 -14.21 -7.11 -10.18
CA ILE A 18 -14.74 -6.46 -8.97
C ILE A 18 -15.77 -5.39 -9.32
N PHE A 19 -16.96 -5.53 -8.74
CA PHE A 19 -17.99 -4.50 -8.71
C PHE A 19 -18.27 -4.13 -7.26
N PHE A 20 -18.43 -2.83 -6.99
CA PHE A 20 -18.75 -2.36 -5.66
C PHE A 20 -19.56 -1.06 -5.66
N SER A 21 -20.50 -0.95 -4.71
CA SER A 21 -21.32 0.25 -4.51
C SER A 21 -21.48 0.56 -3.02
N TYR A 22 -21.50 1.84 -2.67
CA TYR A 22 -22.00 2.31 -1.38
C TYR A 22 -23.49 2.68 -1.54
N GLY A 23 -24.38 1.84 -1.04
CA GLY A 23 -25.81 1.96 -1.29
C GLY A 23 -26.11 1.96 -2.80
N SER A 24 -26.73 3.00 -3.31
CA SER A 24 -27.03 3.14 -4.75
C SER A 24 -25.88 3.71 -5.57
N LYS A 25 -24.83 4.25 -4.93
CA LYS A 25 -23.71 4.88 -5.62
C LYS A 25 -22.70 3.84 -6.05
N LYS A 26 -22.59 3.58 -7.35
CA LYS A 26 -21.56 2.73 -7.95
C LYS A 26 -20.19 3.38 -7.78
N ILE A 27 -19.21 2.59 -7.33
CA ILE A 27 -17.83 3.03 -7.08
C ILE A 27 -16.86 2.29 -7.99
N LEU A 28 -17.01 0.97 -8.11
CA LEU A 28 -16.18 0.13 -8.99
C LEU A 28 -17.07 -0.68 -9.91
N GLU A 29 -16.63 -0.77 -11.16
CA GLU A 29 -17.32 -1.50 -12.23
C GLU A 29 -16.29 -2.31 -13.03
N ASN A 30 -16.21 -3.62 -12.79
CA ASN A 30 -15.36 -4.55 -13.50
C ASN A 30 -13.84 -4.24 -13.39
N CYS A 31 -13.35 -4.00 -12.17
CA CYS A 31 -11.93 -3.83 -11.91
C CYS A 31 -11.26 -5.18 -11.65
N SER A 32 -10.12 -5.40 -12.30
CA SER A 32 -9.29 -6.60 -12.09
C SER A 32 -7.84 -6.20 -11.88
N LEU A 33 -7.12 -6.96 -11.05
CA LEU A 33 -5.72 -6.72 -10.70
C LEU A 33 -5.08 -8.03 -10.25
N THR A 34 -3.82 -8.21 -10.57
CA THR A 34 -2.99 -9.28 -10.02
C THR A 34 -1.74 -8.69 -9.40
N LEU A 35 -1.50 -8.98 -8.13
CA LEU A 35 -0.28 -8.60 -7.40
C LEU A 35 0.59 -9.83 -7.21
N THR A 36 1.86 -9.70 -7.57
CA THR A 36 2.88 -10.73 -7.38
C THR A 36 4.15 -10.09 -6.81
N PRO A 37 4.94 -10.80 -6.01
CA PRO A 37 6.26 -10.34 -5.61
C PRO A 37 7.14 -10.05 -6.83
N GLY A 38 8.15 -9.20 -6.64
CA GLY A 38 9.06 -8.75 -7.69
C GLY A 38 8.60 -7.48 -8.41
N LYS A 39 7.35 -7.03 -8.20
CA LYS A 39 6.80 -5.83 -8.84
C LYS A 39 6.22 -4.87 -7.81
N LEU A 40 6.49 -3.58 -7.99
CA LEU A 40 5.77 -2.50 -7.34
C LEU A 40 4.64 -2.05 -8.28
N THR A 41 3.41 -2.42 -7.94
CA THR A 41 2.21 -2.01 -8.68
C THR A 41 1.69 -0.70 -8.11
N VAL A 42 1.60 0.33 -8.94
CA VAL A 42 1.05 1.63 -8.53
C VAL A 42 -0.32 1.85 -9.16
N ILE A 43 -1.28 2.25 -8.34
CA ILE A 43 -2.65 2.56 -8.76
C ILE A 43 -2.81 4.08 -8.70
N THR A 44 -3.15 4.69 -9.83
CA THR A 44 -3.35 6.14 -9.93
C THR A 44 -4.67 6.48 -10.63
N GLY A 45 -5.03 7.76 -10.63
CA GLY A 45 -6.25 8.28 -11.25
C GLY A 45 -6.85 9.44 -10.47
N PRO A 46 -7.89 10.10 -11.00
CA PRO A 46 -8.54 11.25 -10.37
C PRO A 46 -9.11 10.94 -8.98
N ASN A 47 -9.31 12.00 -8.17
CA ASN A 47 -10.01 11.87 -6.91
C ASN A 47 -11.44 11.34 -7.12
N GLY A 48 -11.87 10.42 -6.25
CA GLY A 48 -13.17 9.77 -6.36
C GLY A 48 -13.28 8.70 -7.44
N SER A 49 -12.18 8.30 -8.12
CA SER A 49 -12.21 7.21 -9.11
C SER A 49 -12.34 5.80 -8.54
N GLY A 50 -12.26 5.64 -7.19
CA GLY A 50 -12.46 4.36 -6.50
C GLY A 50 -11.19 3.67 -6.01
N LYS A 51 -10.01 4.30 -6.12
CA LYS A 51 -8.70 3.70 -5.75
C LYS A 51 -8.63 3.17 -4.32
N SER A 52 -8.93 4.02 -3.33
CA SER A 52 -8.95 3.63 -1.90
C SER A 52 -9.95 2.51 -1.63
N THR A 53 -11.14 2.57 -2.24
CA THR A 53 -12.15 1.51 -2.15
C THR A 53 -11.62 0.20 -2.72
N PHE A 54 -10.87 0.25 -3.82
CA PHE A 54 -10.27 -0.94 -4.43
C PHE A 54 -9.22 -1.56 -3.50
N VAL A 55 -8.33 -0.75 -2.91
CA VAL A 55 -7.37 -1.21 -1.88
C VAL A 55 -8.07 -1.85 -0.68
N HIS A 56 -9.16 -1.27 -0.20
CA HIS A 56 -9.93 -1.83 0.92
C HIS A 56 -10.59 -3.19 0.56
N LEU A 57 -11.03 -3.36 -0.67
CA LEU A 57 -11.56 -4.64 -1.17
C LEU A 57 -10.45 -5.69 -1.28
N LEU A 58 -9.29 -5.33 -1.84
CA LEU A 58 -8.11 -6.18 -1.90
C LEU A 58 -7.66 -6.65 -0.52
N GLY A 59 -7.69 -5.76 0.48
CA GLY A 59 -7.34 -6.07 1.88
C GLY A 59 -8.44 -6.83 2.64
N GLY A 60 -9.61 -7.05 2.05
CA GLY A 60 -10.75 -7.68 2.70
C GLY A 60 -11.38 -6.84 3.82
N LEU A 61 -11.13 -5.52 3.85
CA LEU A 61 -11.81 -4.56 4.73
C LEU A 61 -13.23 -4.28 4.24
N LEU A 62 -13.47 -4.42 2.94
CA LEU A 62 -14.77 -4.37 2.29
C LEU A 62 -15.01 -5.67 1.53
N GLN A 63 -16.28 -5.99 1.27
CA GLN A 63 -16.66 -7.13 0.45
C GLN A 63 -17.16 -6.66 -0.91
N PRO A 64 -16.72 -7.28 -2.04
CA PRO A 64 -17.23 -6.93 -3.35
C PRO A 64 -18.72 -7.32 -3.48
N GLY A 65 -19.47 -6.49 -4.22
CA GLY A 65 -20.86 -6.78 -4.57
C GLY A 65 -20.97 -7.88 -5.64
N ALA A 66 -19.99 -7.95 -6.54
CA ALA A 66 -19.77 -9.04 -7.49
C ALA A 66 -18.27 -9.14 -7.81
N GLY A 67 -17.86 -10.28 -8.37
CA GLY A 67 -16.46 -10.64 -8.53
C GLY A 67 -15.87 -11.21 -7.24
N GLU A 68 -14.58 -11.49 -7.23
CA GLU A 68 -13.92 -12.09 -6.09
C GLU A 68 -12.46 -11.61 -5.92
N VAL A 69 -11.98 -11.70 -4.68
CA VAL A 69 -10.57 -11.50 -4.34
C VAL A 69 -10.01 -12.86 -3.92
N LEU A 70 -8.91 -13.24 -4.57
CA LEU A 70 -8.26 -14.54 -4.37
C LEU A 70 -6.86 -14.32 -3.78
N LEU A 71 -6.55 -15.07 -2.74
CA LEU A 71 -5.21 -15.18 -2.16
C LEU A 71 -4.70 -16.60 -2.47
N ASP A 72 -3.65 -16.70 -3.32
CA ASP A 72 -3.13 -17.96 -3.84
C ASP A 72 -4.23 -18.88 -4.39
N GLY A 73 -5.14 -18.33 -5.20
CA GLY A 73 -6.25 -19.04 -5.82
C GLY A 73 -7.41 -19.40 -4.88
N LYS A 74 -7.34 -19.07 -3.59
CA LYS A 74 -8.43 -19.28 -2.63
C LYS A 74 -9.17 -17.98 -2.37
N ASN A 75 -10.51 -18.02 -2.36
CA ASN A 75 -11.31 -16.84 -2.10
C ASN A 75 -10.97 -16.23 -0.72
N LEU A 76 -10.69 -14.93 -0.69
CA LEU A 76 -10.27 -14.22 0.54
C LEU A 76 -11.32 -14.31 1.66
N LYS A 77 -12.59 -14.52 1.34
CA LYS A 77 -13.67 -14.73 2.32
C LYS A 77 -13.50 -16.02 3.12
N SER A 78 -12.77 -17.02 2.60
CA SER A 78 -12.53 -18.29 3.29
C SER A 78 -11.51 -18.18 4.42
N PHE A 79 -10.72 -17.10 4.47
CA PHE A 79 -9.74 -16.85 5.51
C PHE A 79 -10.37 -16.08 6.68
N SER A 80 -10.02 -16.46 7.91
CA SER A 80 -10.37 -15.70 9.12
C SER A 80 -9.74 -14.30 9.10
N HIS A 81 -10.21 -13.40 9.96
CA HIS A 81 -9.63 -12.06 10.09
C HIS A 81 -8.14 -12.09 10.48
N ILE A 82 -7.76 -13.03 11.38
CA ILE A 82 -6.37 -13.19 11.82
C ILE A 82 -5.51 -13.71 10.68
N GLU A 83 -5.94 -14.74 9.96
CA GLU A 83 -5.19 -15.29 8.82
C GLU A 83 -4.97 -14.26 7.73
N ARG A 84 -5.97 -13.43 7.43
CA ARG A 84 -5.82 -12.30 6.50
C ARG A 84 -4.84 -11.28 7.03
N ALA A 85 -4.96 -10.93 8.31
CA ALA A 85 -4.09 -9.96 8.95
C ALA A 85 -2.61 -10.39 8.98
N CYS A 86 -2.31 -11.68 9.09
CA CYS A 86 -0.94 -12.19 8.99
C CYS A 86 -0.39 -12.21 7.56
N ARG A 87 -1.25 -12.13 6.52
CA ARG A 87 -0.84 -12.24 5.12
C ARG A 87 -0.92 -10.92 4.35
N ILE A 88 -1.83 -10.04 4.74
CA ILE A 88 -2.09 -8.78 4.05
C ILE A 88 -1.98 -7.62 5.05
N GLY A 89 -0.95 -6.82 4.88
CA GLY A 89 -0.81 -5.54 5.55
C GLY A 89 -1.51 -4.45 4.76
N VAL A 90 -2.38 -3.68 5.41
CA VAL A 90 -3.06 -2.54 4.78
C VAL A 90 -2.68 -1.27 5.53
N LEU A 91 -2.14 -0.29 4.81
CA LEU A 91 -2.02 1.08 5.26
C LEU A 91 -3.16 1.88 4.65
N ALA A 92 -4.21 2.10 5.43
CA ALA A 92 -5.29 3.01 5.08
C ALA A 92 -4.94 4.44 5.51
N GLN A 93 -5.63 5.42 4.93
CA GLN A 93 -5.48 6.81 5.34
C GLN A 93 -6.04 6.98 6.76
N GLU A 94 -5.15 7.21 7.73
CA GLU A 94 -5.51 7.42 9.12
C GLU A 94 -5.27 8.89 9.53
N LYS A 95 -6.13 9.40 10.42
CA LYS A 95 -5.89 10.67 11.11
C LYS A 95 -5.03 10.42 12.35
N LEU A 96 -4.36 11.48 12.84
CA LEU A 96 -3.66 11.42 14.12
C LEU A 96 -4.61 10.88 15.21
N PRO A 97 -4.14 9.91 16.02
CA PRO A 97 -4.98 9.32 17.04
C PRO A 97 -5.27 10.32 18.15
N ALA A 98 -6.49 10.24 18.71
CA ALA A 98 -6.86 10.99 19.90
C ALA A 98 -6.30 10.38 21.19
N LEU A 99 -5.70 9.18 21.12
CA LEU A 99 -5.18 8.42 22.25
C LEU A 99 -3.67 8.62 22.38
N ASP A 100 -3.18 8.62 23.62
CA ASP A 100 -1.78 8.83 24.00
C ASP A 100 -0.99 7.53 23.91
N PHE A 101 -0.76 7.05 22.68
CA PHE A 101 0.20 5.96 22.45
C PHE A 101 1.58 6.54 22.16
N SER A 102 2.62 5.91 22.73
CA SER A 102 3.99 6.16 22.30
C SER A 102 4.20 5.61 20.89
N LEU A 103 5.21 6.12 20.21
CA LEU A 103 5.59 5.67 18.88
C LEU A 103 5.88 4.16 18.87
N SER A 104 6.64 3.65 19.85
CA SER A 104 6.96 2.23 19.95
C SER A 104 5.71 1.36 20.17
N GLU A 105 4.76 1.80 21.01
CA GLU A 105 3.50 1.09 21.20
C GLU A 105 2.66 1.04 19.92
N ARG A 106 2.61 2.16 19.18
CA ARG A 106 1.87 2.20 17.90
C ARG A 106 2.48 1.25 16.85
N ILE A 107 3.81 1.17 16.78
CA ILE A 107 4.50 0.20 15.90
C ILE A 107 4.25 -1.23 16.38
N MET A 108 4.29 -1.47 17.70
CA MET A 108 4.02 -2.78 18.29
C MET A 108 2.63 -3.31 17.94
N MET A 109 1.62 -2.44 17.74
CA MET A 109 0.29 -2.86 17.28
C MET A 109 0.34 -3.56 15.91
N GLY A 110 1.36 -3.27 15.09
CA GLY A 110 1.61 -4.00 13.85
C GLY A 110 1.85 -5.50 14.09
N ARG A 111 2.39 -5.88 15.24
CA ARG A 111 2.69 -7.28 15.60
C ARG A 111 1.49 -8.07 16.12
N PHE A 112 0.39 -7.41 16.51
CA PHE A 112 -0.75 -8.07 17.17
C PHE A 112 -1.39 -9.20 16.37
N ALA A 113 -1.31 -9.19 15.04
CA ALA A 113 -1.81 -10.28 14.21
C ALA A 113 -1.04 -11.61 14.43
N HIS A 114 0.22 -11.52 14.87
CA HIS A 114 1.10 -12.67 15.10
C HIS A 114 1.09 -13.15 16.56
N LEU A 115 0.50 -12.37 17.48
CA LEU A 115 0.46 -12.75 18.88
C LEU A 115 -0.67 -13.76 19.14
N PRO A 116 -0.42 -14.83 19.91
CA PRO A 116 -1.50 -15.67 20.43
C PRO A 116 -2.46 -14.82 21.28
N ARG A 117 -3.76 -15.15 21.21
CA ARG A 117 -4.81 -14.48 22.00
C ARG A 117 -4.47 -14.53 23.49
N LEU A 118 -4.07 -13.51 24.17
CA LEU A 118 -3.72 -13.40 25.59
C LEU A 118 -2.22 -13.35 25.91
N PHE A 119 -1.33 -13.20 24.94
CA PHE A 119 0.10 -13.07 25.22
C PHE A 119 0.58 -11.62 25.04
N GLU A 120 1.42 -11.19 25.93
CA GLU A 120 2.17 -9.95 25.79
C GLU A 120 3.24 -10.11 24.70
N PRO A 121 3.63 -9.00 24.01
CA PRO A 121 4.69 -9.03 23.02
C PRO A 121 5.99 -9.59 23.61
N GLY A 122 6.54 -10.60 22.92
CA GLY A 122 7.78 -11.26 23.33
C GLY A 122 9.03 -10.46 22.97
N PRO A 123 10.22 -10.98 23.32
CA PRO A 123 11.49 -10.35 22.95
C PRO A 123 11.68 -10.17 21.44
N GLU A 124 11.21 -11.12 20.63
CA GLU A 124 11.27 -11.05 19.17
C GLU A 124 10.41 -9.92 18.59
N ASP A 125 9.21 -9.69 19.17
CA ASP A 125 8.35 -8.59 18.74
C ASP A 125 8.99 -7.24 19.07
N LYS A 126 9.57 -7.10 20.26
CA LYS A 126 10.30 -5.90 20.67
C LYS A 126 11.49 -5.64 19.75
N LYS A 127 12.29 -6.67 19.46
CA LYS A 127 13.41 -6.60 18.52
C LYS A 127 12.94 -6.17 17.12
N SER A 128 11.85 -6.74 16.61
CA SER A 128 11.29 -6.37 15.32
C SER A 128 10.85 -4.91 15.28
N VAL A 129 10.31 -4.37 16.36
CA VAL A 129 9.94 -2.94 16.47
C VAL A 129 11.19 -2.07 16.45
N GLU A 130 12.22 -2.41 17.22
CA GLU A 130 13.49 -1.68 17.26
C GLU A 130 14.16 -1.65 15.88
N GLU A 131 14.29 -2.82 15.22
CA GLU A 131 14.85 -2.93 13.86
C GLU A 131 14.13 -2.02 12.85
N VAL A 132 12.80 -2.01 12.89
CA VAL A 132 12.01 -1.17 11.97
C VAL A 132 12.14 0.31 12.32
N MET A 133 12.21 0.67 13.61
CA MET A 133 12.44 2.05 14.03
C MET A 133 13.79 2.59 13.53
N ASP A 134 14.84 1.78 13.65
CA ASP A 134 16.18 2.11 13.14
C ASP A 134 16.18 2.22 11.62
N PHE A 135 15.56 1.27 10.93
CA PHE A 135 15.43 1.28 9.47
C PHE A 135 14.70 2.52 8.95
N MET A 136 13.66 2.96 9.65
CA MET A 136 12.88 4.17 9.30
C MET A 136 13.53 5.47 9.80
N GLY A 137 14.61 5.41 10.59
CA GLY A 137 15.30 6.56 11.17
C GLY A 137 14.46 7.33 12.18
N ILE A 138 13.63 6.63 12.96
CA ILE A 138 12.72 7.21 13.96
C ILE A 138 13.00 6.76 15.40
N SER A 139 14.09 6.05 15.64
CA SER A 139 14.45 5.51 16.97
C SER A 139 14.59 6.58 18.06
N SER A 140 15.04 7.80 17.68
CA SER A 140 15.14 8.93 18.60
C SER A 140 13.78 9.41 19.17
N PHE A 141 12.68 9.04 18.53
CA PHE A 141 11.31 9.42 18.93
C PHE A 141 10.55 8.31 19.68
N GLY A 142 11.20 7.18 20.02
CA GLY A 142 10.53 5.98 20.50
C GLY A 142 9.58 6.16 21.68
N THR A 143 9.86 7.11 22.57
CA THR A 143 9.01 7.45 23.73
C THR A 143 8.09 8.65 23.50
N ALA A 144 8.19 9.32 22.34
CA ALA A 144 7.31 10.43 22.03
C ALA A 144 5.86 9.94 21.82
N LEU A 145 4.89 10.74 22.22
CA LEU A 145 3.48 10.42 22.01
C LEU A 145 3.08 10.71 20.56
N CYS A 146 2.30 9.83 19.96
CA CYS A 146 1.87 9.97 18.56
C CYS A 146 1.09 11.24 18.27
N ASN A 147 0.35 11.79 19.24
CA ASN A 147 -0.41 13.04 19.14
C ASN A 147 0.48 14.29 19.12
N GLN A 148 1.77 14.16 19.47
CA GLN A 148 2.77 15.25 19.47
C GLN A 148 3.58 15.30 18.16
N LEU A 149 3.42 14.31 17.27
CA LEU A 149 4.15 14.21 16.02
C LEU A 149 3.53 15.11 14.95
N SER A 150 4.38 15.60 14.05
CA SER A 150 3.90 16.17 12.79
C SER A 150 3.22 15.09 11.93
N GLY A 151 2.39 15.50 10.96
CA GLY A 151 1.75 14.56 10.04
C GLY A 151 2.73 13.65 9.31
N GLY A 152 3.88 14.18 8.88
CA GLY A 152 4.93 13.41 8.21
C GLY A 152 5.64 12.42 9.13
N GLU A 153 5.91 12.79 10.39
CA GLU A 153 6.48 11.88 11.38
C GLU A 153 5.50 10.76 11.72
N TYR A 154 4.23 11.10 11.92
CA TYR A 154 3.20 10.07 12.17
C TYR A 154 3.03 9.13 10.98
N GLN A 155 3.11 9.64 9.75
CA GLN A 155 3.08 8.80 8.54
C GLN A 155 4.22 7.77 8.53
N LYS A 156 5.44 8.16 8.94
CA LYS A 156 6.56 7.22 9.11
C LYS A 156 6.27 6.16 10.16
N VAL A 157 5.60 6.51 11.26
CA VAL A 157 5.18 5.55 12.29
C VAL A 157 4.18 4.55 11.75
N LEU A 158 3.22 4.99 10.94
CA LEU A 158 2.24 4.09 10.31
C LEU A 158 2.91 3.12 9.34
N ILE A 159 3.86 3.60 8.53
CA ILE A 159 4.66 2.75 7.64
C ILE A 159 5.50 1.77 8.45
N ALA A 160 6.15 2.22 9.53
CA ALA A 160 6.92 1.37 10.43
C ALA A 160 6.05 0.26 11.05
N ALA A 161 4.84 0.59 11.50
CA ALA A 161 3.89 -0.38 12.04
C ALA A 161 3.47 -1.44 10.98
N LEU A 162 3.33 -1.02 9.73
CA LEU A 162 3.08 -1.94 8.62
C LEU A 162 4.27 -2.85 8.35
N LEU A 163 5.49 -2.31 8.33
CA LEU A 163 6.73 -3.08 8.12
C LEU A 163 6.99 -4.09 9.24
N ALA A 164 6.76 -3.68 10.50
CA ALA A 164 6.89 -4.56 11.66
C ALA A 164 5.97 -5.78 11.57
N ARG A 165 4.89 -5.70 10.81
CA ARG A 165 3.95 -6.79 10.58
C ARG A 165 4.53 -7.93 9.76
N LYS A 166 5.56 -7.68 8.92
CA LYS A 166 6.24 -8.68 8.06
C LYS A 166 5.25 -9.51 7.22
N THR A 167 4.31 -8.84 6.56
CA THR A 167 3.32 -9.53 5.71
C THR A 167 3.83 -9.71 4.29
N PRO A 168 3.54 -10.85 3.61
CA PRO A 168 3.94 -11.09 2.21
C PRO A 168 3.20 -10.21 1.19
N ILE A 169 2.13 -9.52 1.60
CA ILE A 169 1.39 -8.58 0.75
C ILE A 169 1.23 -7.26 1.49
N MET A 170 1.51 -6.15 0.82
CA MET A 170 1.32 -4.79 1.34
C MET A 170 0.43 -3.98 0.40
N LEU A 171 -0.61 -3.38 0.96
CA LEU A 171 -1.56 -2.51 0.28
C LEU A 171 -1.50 -1.12 0.93
N LEU A 172 -1.14 -0.10 0.16
CA LEU A 172 -0.79 1.22 0.68
C LEU A 172 -1.69 2.28 0.02
N ASP A 173 -2.49 2.96 0.82
CA ASP A 173 -3.33 4.06 0.33
C ASP A 173 -2.69 5.41 0.67
N GLU A 174 -2.12 6.07 -0.33
CA GLU A 174 -1.43 7.36 -0.27
C GLU A 174 -0.33 7.45 0.82
N PRO A 175 0.63 6.51 0.89
CA PRO A 175 1.61 6.44 1.97
C PRO A 175 2.56 7.65 2.01
N THR A 176 2.66 8.43 0.94
CA THR A 176 3.58 9.56 0.83
C THR A 176 2.91 10.93 0.95
N SER A 177 1.57 10.99 1.09
CA SER A 177 0.81 12.24 1.00
C SER A 177 1.13 13.29 2.09
N ALA A 178 1.59 12.85 3.26
CA ALA A 178 1.96 13.73 4.37
C ALA A 178 3.48 13.97 4.48
N LEU A 179 4.28 13.40 3.59
CA LEU A 179 5.74 13.49 3.60
C LEU A 179 6.24 14.66 2.73
N ASP A 180 7.36 15.23 3.11
CA ASP A 180 8.11 16.13 2.23
C ASP A 180 8.71 15.35 1.03
N PRO A 181 9.16 16.01 -0.03
CA PRO A 181 9.68 15.33 -1.21
C PRO A 181 10.81 14.34 -0.92
N ALA A 182 11.72 14.67 0.01
CA ALA A 182 12.82 13.78 0.38
C ALA A 182 12.35 12.55 1.17
N GLY A 183 11.35 12.74 2.05
CA GLY A 183 10.69 11.66 2.79
C GLY A 183 9.90 10.74 1.85
N ALA A 184 9.19 11.31 0.89
CA ALA A 184 8.45 10.55 -0.12
C ALA A 184 9.37 9.68 -0.97
N LEU A 185 10.48 10.22 -1.47
CA LEU A 185 11.48 9.46 -2.22
C LEU A 185 12.06 8.31 -1.40
N ARG A 186 12.48 8.57 -0.15
CA ARG A 186 12.98 7.50 0.74
C ARG A 186 11.95 6.42 0.99
N CYS A 187 10.69 6.79 1.18
CA CYS A 187 9.59 5.85 1.36
C CYS A 187 9.41 4.95 0.12
N MET A 188 9.44 5.52 -1.08
CA MET A 188 9.34 4.77 -2.33
C MET A 188 10.55 3.85 -2.55
N GLU A 189 11.75 4.27 -2.18
CA GLU A 189 12.95 3.42 -2.22
C GLU A 189 12.84 2.21 -1.29
N ILE A 190 12.27 2.38 -0.09
CA ILE A 190 11.99 1.28 0.83
C ILE A 190 11.06 0.26 0.16
N PHE A 191 9.95 0.69 -0.45
CA PHE A 191 9.04 -0.22 -1.14
C PHE A 191 9.71 -0.90 -2.33
N ARG A 192 10.57 -0.19 -3.06
CA ARG A 192 11.35 -0.78 -4.16
C ARG A 192 12.32 -1.87 -3.68
N LEU A 193 12.91 -1.73 -2.49
CA LEU A 193 13.76 -2.78 -1.90
C LEU A 193 12.95 -3.99 -1.47
N LEU A 194 11.77 -3.78 -0.88
CA LEU A 194 10.93 -4.85 -0.34
C LEU A 194 10.17 -5.64 -1.40
N LYS A 195 9.99 -5.11 -2.60
CA LYS A 195 9.18 -5.75 -3.65
C LYS A 195 9.68 -7.12 -4.08
N SER A 196 10.96 -7.44 -3.89
CA SER A 196 11.53 -8.75 -4.24
C SER A 196 10.87 -9.91 -3.49
N GLU A 197 10.47 -9.67 -2.25
CA GLU A 197 9.90 -10.67 -1.34
C GLU A 197 8.41 -10.40 -1.03
N THR A 198 7.94 -9.18 -1.29
CA THR A 198 6.60 -8.71 -0.94
C THR A 198 5.85 -8.26 -2.18
N ALA A 199 4.61 -8.71 -2.34
CA ALA A 199 3.71 -8.17 -3.35
C ALA A 199 3.14 -6.83 -2.88
N ILE A 200 3.45 -5.74 -3.58
CA ILE A 200 3.12 -4.37 -3.13
C ILE A 200 2.18 -3.69 -4.13
N ALA A 201 1.03 -3.21 -3.62
CA ALA A 201 0.20 -2.25 -4.33
C ALA A 201 0.16 -0.92 -3.58
N LEU A 202 0.38 0.17 -4.30
CA LEU A 202 0.43 1.51 -3.75
C LEU A 202 -0.49 2.44 -4.53
N VAL A 203 -1.36 3.16 -3.83
CA VAL A 203 -2.16 4.25 -4.41
C VAL A 203 -1.41 5.57 -4.23
N THR A 204 -1.28 6.33 -5.31
CA THR A 204 -0.81 7.72 -5.26
C THR A 204 -1.46 8.56 -6.34
N HIS A 205 -1.62 9.85 -6.06
CA HIS A 205 -2.01 10.85 -7.06
C HIS A 205 -0.78 11.56 -7.68
N ASP A 206 0.42 11.33 -7.15
CA ASP A 206 1.68 11.86 -7.70
C ASP A 206 2.14 11.00 -8.89
N LEU A 207 1.89 11.50 -10.09
CA LEU A 207 2.26 10.81 -11.33
C LEU A 207 3.77 10.74 -11.54
N THR A 208 4.54 11.67 -10.95
CA THR A 208 5.99 11.66 -11.04
C THR A 208 6.58 10.53 -10.22
N LEU A 209 6.13 10.35 -8.98
CA LEU A 209 6.52 9.20 -8.16
C LEU A 209 6.04 7.88 -8.79
N ALA A 210 4.79 7.86 -9.29
CA ALA A 210 4.25 6.68 -9.97
C ALA A 210 5.13 6.27 -11.17
N ALA A 211 5.51 7.23 -12.01
CA ALA A 211 6.34 6.98 -13.18
C ALA A 211 7.76 6.51 -12.85
N ALA A 212 8.34 7.06 -11.77
CA ALA A 212 9.73 6.78 -11.41
C ALA A 212 9.92 5.42 -10.70
N PHE A 213 8.88 4.92 -10.02
CA PHE A 213 9.01 3.75 -9.15
C PHE A 213 8.17 2.55 -9.54
N ALA A 214 7.07 2.74 -10.29
CA ALA A 214 6.20 1.62 -10.66
C ALA A 214 6.88 0.70 -11.68
N ASP A 215 6.80 -0.60 -11.44
CA ASP A 215 7.04 -1.62 -12.46
C ASP A 215 5.77 -1.84 -13.30
N GLU A 216 4.61 -1.71 -12.66
CA GLU A 216 3.29 -1.76 -13.28
C GLU A 216 2.44 -0.60 -12.78
N LEU A 217 1.82 0.12 -13.68
CA LEU A 217 0.95 1.25 -13.41
C LEU A 217 -0.48 0.94 -13.84
N ILE A 218 -1.42 1.19 -12.94
CA ILE A 218 -2.85 1.03 -13.21
C ILE A 218 -3.51 2.39 -13.09
N LEU A 219 -4.09 2.85 -14.19
CA LEU A 219 -4.84 4.09 -14.27
C LEU A 219 -6.34 3.78 -14.10
N VAL A 220 -6.92 4.26 -12.99
CA VAL A 220 -8.34 4.06 -12.69
C VAL A 220 -9.13 5.33 -12.99
N ASN A 221 -10.21 5.19 -13.76
CA ASN A 221 -11.12 6.28 -14.05
C ASN A 221 -12.58 5.83 -13.91
N LYS A 222 -13.40 6.62 -13.22
CA LYS A 222 -14.85 6.38 -13.04
C LYS A 222 -15.16 4.93 -12.63
N GLY A 223 -14.39 4.40 -11.69
CA GLY A 223 -14.58 3.06 -11.13
C GLY A 223 -14.14 1.92 -12.04
N ARG A 224 -13.37 2.16 -13.10
CA ARG A 224 -12.88 1.13 -14.03
C ARG A 224 -11.37 1.25 -14.21
N THR A 225 -10.72 0.14 -14.46
CA THR A 225 -9.35 0.14 -14.98
C THR A 225 -9.38 0.71 -16.39
N PHE A 226 -8.82 1.93 -16.54
CA PHE A 226 -8.77 2.63 -17.83
C PHE A 226 -7.60 2.16 -18.68
N ALA A 227 -6.43 2.04 -18.07
CA ALA A 227 -5.22 1.51 -18.68
C ALA A 227 -4.36 0.79 -17.62
N ALA A 228 -3.61 -0.23 -18.04
CA ALA A 228 -2.65 -0.94 -17.21
C ALA A 228 -1.45 -1.35 -18.06
N GLY A 229 -0.25 -1.29 -17.49
CA GLY A 229 1.01 -1.61 -18.16
C GLY A 229 2.20 -0.92 -17.50
N THR A 230 3.30 -0.79 -18.19
CA THR A 230 4.44 0.00 -17.74
C THR A 230 4.08 1.50 -17.66
N PRO A 231 4.78 2.31 -16.84
CA PRO A 231 4.53 3.74 -16.79
C PRO A 231 4.54 4.43 -18.17
N GLY A 232 5.44 4.02 -19.08
CA GLY A 232 5.52 4.58 -20.43
C GLY A 232 4.32 4.25 -21.32
N GLU A 233 3.71 3.08 -21.14
CA GLU A 233 2.52 2.66 -21.88
C GLU A 233 1.25 3.34 -21.33
N VAL A 234 1.21 3.63 -20.04
CA VAL A 234 0.02 4.16 -19.37
C VAL A 234 -0.02 5.68 -19.34
N LEU A 235 1.13 6.35 -19.07
CA LEU A 235 1.21 7.82 -18.99
C LEU A 235 1.45 8.43 -20.39
N THR A 236 0.45 8.33 -21.26
CA THR A 236 0.45 8.98 -22.57
C THR A 236 -0.36 10.28 -22.55
N LYS A 237 -0.14 11.15 -23.53
CA LYS A 237 -0.92 12.41 -23.69
C LYS A 237 -2.40 12.12 -23.78
N GLU A 238 -2.76 11.10 -24.55
CA GLU A 238 -4.13 10.68 -24.82
C GLU A 238 -4.81 10.18 -23.53
N ASN A 239 -4.14 9.33 -22.76
CA ASN A 239 -4.66 8.80 -21.50
C ASN A 239 -4.82 9.90 -20.46
N ILE A 240 -3.85 10.80 -20.32
CA ILE A 240 -3.92 11.94 -19.41
C ILE A 240 -5.08 12.86 -19.79
N ALA A 241 -5.22 13.22 -21.06
CA ALA A 241 -6.32 14.07 -21.51
C ALA A 241 -7.69 13.39 -21.27
N ALA A 242 -7.82 12.10 -21.58
CA ALA A 242 -9.07 11.37 -21.39
C ALA A 242 -9.47 11.22 -19.92
N VAL A 243 -8.49 11.06 -19.02
CA VAL A 243 -8.75 10.74 -17.60
C VAL A 243 -8.84 12.01 -16.75
N TYR A 244 -7.93 12.98 -16.96
CA TYR A 244 -7.83 14.18 -16.15
C TYR A 244 -8.48 15.41 -16.78
N GLY A 245 -8.84 15.33 -18.09
CA GLY A 245 -9.49 16.43 -18.80
C GLY A 245 -8.58 17.63 -19.06
N CYS A 246 -7.26 17.44 -19.03
CA CYS A 246 -6.26 18.47 -19.24
C CYS A 246 -5.18 18.01 -20.22
N ASN A 247 -4.53 18.97 -20.89
CA ASN A 247 -3.41 18.67 -21.75
C ASN A 247 -2.14 18.46 -20.92
N ALA A 248 -1.34 17.50 -21.32
CA ALA A 248 -0.02 17.28 -20.74
C ALA A 248 1.01 17.03 -21.85
N GLU A 249 2.23 17.48 -21.60
CA GLU A 249 3.40 17.08 -22.37
C GLU A 249 4.12 15.96 -21.60
N ILE A 250 4.42 14.86 -22.28
CA ILE A 250 5.15 13.75 -21.66
C ILE A 250 6.62 13.92 -22.03
N LEU A 251 7.42 14.23 -21.04
CA LEU A 251 8.87 14.29 -21.14
C LEU A 251 9.47 12.95 -20.69
N VAL A 252 10.48 12.47 -21.42
CA VAL A 252 11.21 11.26 -21.02
C VAL A 252 12.41 11.68 -20.18
N SER A 253 12.41 11.28 -18.91
CA SER A 253 13.55 11.46 -18.01
C SER A 253 14.32 10.14 -17.82
N SER A 254 15.48 10.19 -17.17
CA SER A 254 16.25 9.00 -16.78
C SER A 254 15.51 8.09 -15.79
N THR A 255 14.50 8.60 -15.10
CA THR A 255 13.69 7.86 -14.11
C THR A 255 12.32 7.46 -14.63
N GLY A 256 11.96 7.80 -15.87
CA GLY A 256 10.68 7.46 -16.48
C GLY A 256 9.96 8.66 -17.10
N PRO A 257 8.72 8.47 -17.60
CA PRO A 257 7.94 9.55 -18.18
C PRO A 257 7.51 10.56 -17.10
N VAL A 258 7.58 11.85 -17.43
CA VAL A 258 7.13 12.96 -16.56
C VAL A 258 6.01 13.70 -17.29
N ALA A 259 4.83 13.77 -16.68
CA ALA A 259 3.72 14.53 -17.20
C ALA A 259 3.80 15.99 -16.75
N VAL A 260 3.97 16.91 -17.71
CA VAL A 260 3.95 18.35 -17.48
C VAL A 260 2.59 18.86 -17.94
N PHE A 261 1.75 19.27 -17.01
CA PHE A 261 0.41 19.78 -17.28
C PHE A 261 0.44 21.22 -17.81
N ARG A 262 -0.47 21.49 -18.78
CA ARG A 262 -0.65 22.82 -19.38
C ARG A 262 -2.10 23.28 -19.29
#